data_e0265e8895373534802a42054aaa2f67
#
_entry.id   e0265e8895373534802a42054aaa2f67
#
_cell.length_a   1.000
_cell.length_b   1.000
_cell.length_c   1.000
_cell.angle_alpha   90.00
_cell.angle_beta   90.00
_cell.angle_gamma   90.00
#
_symmetry.space_group_name_H-M   'P 1'
#
loop_
_entity.id
_entity.type
_entity.pdbx_description
1 polymer ?
#
loop_
_entity_poly.entity_id
_entity_poly.type
_entity_poly.pdbx_seq_one_letter_code
_entity_poly.pdbx_strand_id
1 'polypeptide(L)'
;MATTTVPEFFRQFPMRQVRAADLDAALGDGAAPLDILFLWGHDCPNCDVAKRAILAAAARFRWPEVRWLHGNVYEEPELGTRFGLHGVPAFIVFAGTRKLGRISPWPGSDAFVEAIERQIAQHAA
;
A
#
# COMPACT_ATOMS: atom_id res chain seq x y z
N MET A 1 -14.16 18.15 -1.56
CA MET A 1 -13.25 17.64 -2.41
C MET A 1 -12.15 16.90 -1.80
N ALA A 2 -12.50 15.89 -1.08
CA ALA A 2 -11.54 15.00 -0.47
C ALA A 2 -10.61 14.38 -1.49
N THR A 3 -11.11 14.16 -2.69
CA THR A 3 -10.34 13.52 -3.75
C THR A 3 -9.16 14.34 -4.24
N THR A 4 -9.17 15.64 -3.98
CA THR A 4 -8.09 16.51 -4.47
C THR A 4 -6.76 16.24 -3.77
N THR A 5 -6.78 15.54 -2.62
CA THR A 5 -5.55 15.24 -1.92
C THR A 5 -4.73 14.15 -2.58
N VAL A 6 -5.33 13.35 -3.47
CA VAL A 6 -4.67 12.19 -4.07
C VAL A 6 -3.41 12.56 -4.84
N PRO A 7 -3.45 13.51 -5.79
CA PRO A 7 -2.21 13.85 -6.52
C PRO A 7 -1.15 14.42 -5.60
N GLU A 8 -1.56 15.18 -4.57
CA GLU A 8 -0.61 15.75 -3.64
C GLU A 8 0.04 14.69 -2.77
N PHE A 9 -0.76 13.70 -2.34
CA PHE A 9 -0.22 12.63 -1.51
C PHE A 9 0.91 11.90 -2.22
N PHE A 10 0.69 11.47 -3.46
CA PHE A 10 1.70 10.69 -4.16
C PHE A 10 2.90 11.52 -4.61
N ARG A 11 2.79 12.85 -4.63
CA ARG A 11 3.95 13.70 -4.83
C ARG A 11 4.80 13.81 -3.57
N GLN A 12 4.15 13.84 -2.41
CA GLN A 12 4.85 14.00 -1.14
C GLN A 12 5.35 12.66 -0.58
N PHE A 13 4.67 11.57 -0.91
CA PHE A 13 5.07 10.23 -0.51
C PHE A 13 5.02 9.34 -1.75
N PRO A 14 6.10 9.33 -2.54
CA PRO A 14 6.09 8.62 -3.82
C PRO A 14 5.90 7.12 -3.65
N MET A 15 5.02 6.57 -4.47
CA MET A 15 4.79 5.15 -4.61
C MET A 15 4.71 4.83 -6.09
N ARG A 16 5.16 3.65 -6.49
CA ARG A 16 5.03 3.22 -7.87
C ARG A 16 3.58 2.81 -8.14
N GLN A 17 2.96 3.42 -9.14
CA GLN A 17 1.63 3.03 -9.56
C GLN A 17 1.68 1.72 -10.33
N VAL A 18 0.79 0.79 -10.01
CA VAL A 18 0.66 -0.47 -10.72
C VAL A 18 -0.76 -0.64 -11.23
N ARG A 19 -0.87 -1.30 -12.36
CA ARG A 19 -2.14 -1.72 -12.93
C ARG A 19 -2.28 -3.22 -12.75
N ALA A 20 -3.51 -3.71 -12.91
CA ALA A 20 -3.75 -5.15 -12.77
C ALA A 20 -2.85 -5.97 -13.70
N ALA A 21 -2.64 -5.46 -14.92
CA ALA A 21 -1.88 -6.19 -15.93
C ALA A 21 -0.38 -6.29 -15.62
N ASP A 22 0.18 -5.35 -14.85
CA ASP A 22 1.62 -5.33 -14.61
C ASP A 22 2.03 -5.64 -13.17
N LEU A 23 1.08 -5.97 -12.32
CA LEU A 23 1.38 -6.22 -10.90
C LEU A 23 2.34 -7.39 -10.72
N ASP A 24 2.11 -8.50 -11.40
CA ASP A 24 2.97 -9.67 -11.22
C ASP A 24 4.41 -9.39 -11.66
N ALA A 25 4.59 -8.66 -12.75
CA ALA A 25 5.93 -8.29 -13.18
C ALA A 25 6.60 -7.36 -12.18
N ALA A 26 5.84 -6.43 -11.62
CA ALA A 26 6.38 -5.53 -10.61
C ALA A 26 6.81 -6.29 -9.35
N LEU A 27 5.98 -7.20 -8.88
CA LEU A 27 6.31 -7.98 -7.68
C LEU A 27 7.50 -8.91 -7.91
N GLY A 28 7.69 -9.39 -9.13
CA GLY A 28 8.76 -10.32 -9.45
C GLY A 28 10.06 -9.69 -9.86
N ASP A 29 10.19 -8.35 -9.84
CA ASP A 29 11.37 -7.69 -10.37
C ASP A 29 12.55 -7.63 -9.39
N GLY A 30 12.35 -8.03 -8.13
CA GLY A 30 13.43 -8.10 -7.15
C GLY A 30 13.93 -6.75 -6.67
N ALA A 31 13.18 -5.68 -6.88
CA ALA A 31 13.65 -4.34 -6.54
C ALA A 31 13.77 -4.11 -5.04
N ALA A 32 13.00 -4.84 -4.23
CA ALA A 32 13.07 -4.73 -2.78
C ALA A 32 12.71 -6.09 -2.16
N PRO A 33 13.19 -6.37 -0.93
CA PRO A 33 12.79 -7.59 -0.23
C PRO A 33 11.29 -7.68 0.02
N LEU A 34 10.66 -6.55 0.34
CA LEU A 34 9.23 -6.50 0.62
C LEU A 34 8.57 -5.41 -0.19
N ASP A 35 7.30 -5.65 -0.55
CA ASP A 35 6.45 -4.64 -1.16
C ASP A 35 5.19 -4.46 -0.34
N ILE A 36 4.74 -3.22 -0.20
CA ILE A 36 3.41 -2.91 0.32
C ILE A 36 2.59 -2.36 -0.83
N LEU A 37 1.49 -3.04 -1.15
CA LEU A 37 0.56 -2.59 -2.19
C LEU A 37 -0.60 -1.87 -1.52
N PHE A 38 -0.66 -0.57 -1.68
CA PHE A 38 -1.73 0.28 -1.17
C PHE A 38 -2.85 0.32 -2.20
N LEU A 39 -3.97 -0.32 -1.88
CA LEU A 39 -5.16 -0.31 -2.71
C LEU A 39 -6.15 0.71 -2.15
N TRP A 40 -6.56 1.64 -2.99
CA TRP A 40 -7.36 2.78 -2.58
C TRP A 40 -8.40 3.10 -3.64
N GLY A 41 -9.26 4.08 -3.38
CA GLY A 41 -10.27 4.50 -4.33
C GLY A 41 -10.62 5.97 -4.16
N HIS A 42 -11.35 6.50 -5.13
CA HIS A 42 -11.90 7.85 -5.06
C HIS A 42 -12.97 7.90 -3.97
N ASP A 43 -13.21 9.08 -3.43
CA ASP A 43 -14.29 9.30 -2.47
C ASP A 43 -14.26 8.30 -1.32
N CYS A 44 -13.07 8.04 -0.82
CA CYS A 44 -12.85 7.08 0.25
C CYS A 44 -12.33 7.81 1.49
N PRO A 45 -13.21 8.14 2.45
CA PRO A 45 -12.77 8.87 3.66
C PRO A 45 -11.69 8.15 4.45
N ASN A 46 -11.77 6.82 4.57
CA ASN A 46 -10.76 6.05 5.29
C ASN A 46 -9.44 6.02 4.55
N CYS A 47 -9.46 6.05 3.21
CA CYS A 47 -8.24 6.19 2.44
C CYS A 47 -7.57 7.53 2.73
N ASP A 48 -8.36 8.58 2.84
CA ASP A 48 -7.84 9.91 3.15
C ASP A 48 -7.28 9.98 4.56
N VAL A 49 -7.91 9.29 5.51
CA VAL A 49 -7.38 9.20 6.88
C VAL A 49 -6.00 8.56 6.86
N ALA A 50 -5.84 7.45 6.14
CA ALA A 50 -4.55 6.78 6.01
C ALA A 50 -3.51 7.68 5.37
N LYS A 51 -3.87 8.36 4.29
CA LYS A 51 -2.95 9.27 3.59
C LYS A 51 -2.48 10.40 4.49
N ARG A 52 -3.40 11.02 5.22
CA ARG A 52 -3.03 12.11 6.14
C ARG A 52 -2.13 11.62 7.26
N ALA A 53 -2.40 10.42 7.80
CA ALA A 53 -1.59 9.86 8.86
C ALA A 53 -0.17 9.57 8.38
N ILE A 54 -0.04 9.03 7.18
CA ILE A 54 1.27 8.75 6.59
C ILE A 54 2.05 10.05 6.36
N LEU A 55 1.39 11.07 5.82
CA LEU A 55 2.08 12.35 5.58
C LEU A 55 2.50 13.04 6.87
N ALA A 56 1.70 12.89 7.94
CA ALA A 56 2.01 13.53 9.22
C ALA A 56 3.29 12.98 9.85
N ALA A 57 3.69 11.75 9.49
CA ALA A 57 4.89 11.13 10.06
C ALA A 57 5.57 10.27 8.98
N ALA A 58 5.83 10.86 7.83
CA ALA A 58 6.27 10.13 6.64
C ALA A 58 7.51 9.26 6.89
N ALA A 59 8.44 9.74 7.71
CA ALA A 59 9.67 8.97 7.98
C ALA A 59 9.39 7.63 8.63
N ARG A 60 8.30 7.51 9.40
CA ARG A 60 7.95 6.24 10.04
C ARG A 60 7.51 5.18 9.04
N PHE A 61 7.10 5.59 7.84
CA PHE A 61 6.54 4.70 6.83
C PHE A 61 7.53 4.44 5.70
N ARG A 62 8.80 4.80 5.88
CA ARG A 62 9.87 4.55 4.92
C ARG A 62 10.89 3.62 5.53
N TRP A 63 11.00 2.43 4.94
CA TRP A 63 11.98 1.43 5.36
C TRP A 63 12.84 1.09 4.16
N PRO A 64 14.17 0.96 4.31
CA PRO A 64 15.03 0.59 3.18
C PRO A 64 14.65 -0.74 2.55
N GLU A 65 14.06 -1.64 3.34
CA GLU A 65 13.68 -2.98 2.87
C GLU A 65 12.35 -3.02 2.12
N VAL A 66 11.61 -1.91 2.08
CA VAL A 66 10.22 -1.91 1.63
C VAL A 66 10.03 -0.94 0.48
N ARG A 67 9.42 -1.45 -0.59
CA ARG A 67 8.95 -0.60 -1.68
C ARG A 67 7.44 -0.45 -1.57
N TRP A 68 6.96 0.78 -1.80
CA TRP A 68 5.53 1.06 -1.82
C TRP A 68 5.02 1.04 -3.26
N LEU A 69 3.92 0.30 -3.47
CA LEU A 69 3.16 0.29 -4.71
C LEU A 69 1.74 0.77 -4.42
N HIS A 70 1.04 1.27 -5.43
CA HIS A 70 -0.35 1.65 -5.23
C HIS A 70 -1.19 1.39 -6.47
N GLY A 71 -2.48 1.15 -6.26
CA GLY A 71 -3.44 0.99 -7.32
C GLY A 71 -4.80 1.51 -6.90
N ASN A 72 -5.52 2.13 -7.85
CA ASN A 72 -6.85 2.64 -7.63
C ASN A 72 -7.85 1.56 -8.09
N VAL A 73 -8.59 0.98 -7.14
CA VAL A 73 -9.50 -0.13 -7.46
C VAL A 73 -10.73 0.31 -8.24
N TYR A 74 -11.03 1.61 -8.27
CA TYR A 74 -12.13 2.11 -9.09
C TYR A 74 -11.71 2.21 -10.55
N GLU A 75 -10.44 2.49 -10.82
CA GLU A 75 -9.90 2.50 -12.18
C GLU A 75 -9.48 1.12 -12.63
N GLU A 76 -9.06 0.27 -11.69
CA GLU A 76 -8.59 -1.09 -11.96
C GLU A 76 -9.38 -2.07 -11.09
N PRO A 77 -10.65 -2.35 -11.44
CA PRO A 77 -11.48 -3.21 -10.59
C PRO A 77 -10.91 -4.61 -10.37
N GLU A 78 -10.11 -5.10 -11.32
CA GLU A 78 -9.48 -6.42 -11.17
C GLU A 78 -8.56 -6.52 -9.97
N LEU A 79 -7.98 -5.40 -9.53
CA LEU A 79 -7.15 -5.41 -8.33
C LEU A 79 -8.00 -5.75 -7.09
N GLY A 80 -9.20 -5.17 -7.01
CA GLY A 80 -10.11 -5.50 -5.92
C GLY A 80 -10.57 -6.95 -5.97
N THR A 81 -10.92 -7.43 -7.16
CA THR A 81 -11.39 -8.80 -7.34
C THR A 81 -10.30 -9.79 -6.99
N ARG A 82 -9.08 -9.53 -7.45
CA ARG A 82 -7.95 -10.44 -7.23
C ARG A 82 -7.69 -10.70 -5.76
N PHE A 83 -7.85 -9.68 -4.92
CA PHE A 83 -7.58 -9.82 -3.50
C PHE A 83 -8.84 -9.98 -2.66
N GLY A 84 -9.99 -10.13 -3.31
CA GLY A 84 -11.25 -10.35 -2.61
C GLY A 84 -11.63 -9.20 -1.69
N LEU A 85 -11.40 -7.96 -2.14
CA LEU A 85 -11.66 -6.80 -1.29
C LEU A 85 -13.14 -6.52 -1.19
N HIS A 86 -13.58 -6.24 0.03
CA HIS A 86 -14.93 -5.73 0.29
C HIS A 86 -14.92 -4.21 0.51
N GLY A 87 -13.75 -3.60 0.54
CA GLY A 87 -13.61 -2.16 0.70
C GLY A 87 -12.16 -1.75 0.72
N VAL A 88 -11.93 -0.45 0.70
CA VAL A 88 -10.62 0.16 0.75
C VAL A 88 -10.58 1.14 1.91
N PRO A 89 -9.40 1.45 2.46
CA PRO A 89 -8.08 1.05 2.00
C PRO A 89 -7.74 -0.38 2.37
N ALA A 90 -6.86 -0.99 1.60
CA ALA A 90 -6.27 -2.28 1.95
C ALA A 90 -4.79 -2.23 1.59
N PHE A 91 -3.97 -2.82 2.43
CA PHE A 91 -2.53 -2.84 2.24
C PHE A 91 -2.11 -4.30 2.21
N ILE A 92 -1.63 -4.75 1.05
CA ILE A 92 -1.23 -6.14 0.85
C ILE A 92 0.29 -6.19 0.91
N VAL A 93 0.83 -7.07 1.74
CA VAL A 93 2.28 -7.18 1.94
C VAL A 93 2.79 -8.40 1.21
N PHE A 94 3.86 -8.22 0.43
CA PHE A 94 4.46 -9.27 -0.38
C PHE A 94 5.95 -9.42 -0.09
N ALA A 95 6.43 -10.66 -0.18
CA ALA A 95 7.85 -10.97 -0.30
C ALA A 95 8.04 -11.59 -1.69
N GLY A 96 8.60 -10.82 -2.63
CA GLY A 96 8.57 -11.21 -4.04
C GLY A 96 7.13 -11.31 -4.50
N THR A 97 6.78 -12.42 -5.13
CA THR A 97 5.40 -12.66 -5.60
C THR A 97 4.52 -13.30 -4.53
N ARG A 98 5.09 -13.63 -3.38
CA ARG A 98 4.34 -14.32 -2.32
C ARG A 98 3.64 -13.33 -1.40
N LYS A 99 2.33 -13.45 -1.28
CA LYS A 99 1.54 -12.64 -0.37
C LYS A 99 1.77 -13.09 1.06
N LEU A 100 2.17 -12.16 1.92
CA LEU A 100 2.39 -12.45 3.34
C LEU A 100 1.17 -12.15 4.18
N GLY A 101 0.41 -11.12 3.81
CA GLY A 101 -0.77 -10.76 4.59
C GLY A 101 -1.44 -9.51 4.08
N ARG A 102 -2.45 -9.09 4.81
CA ARG A 102 -3.27 -7.93 4.48
C ARG A 102 -3.53 -7.12 5.75
N ILE A 103 -3.46 -5.80 5.61
CA ILE A 103 -3.88 -4.87 6.65
C ILE A 103 -5.06 -4.09 6.11
N SER A 104 -6.24 -4.26 6.71
CA SER A 104 -7.46 -3.60 6.28
C SER A 104 -8.49 -3.70 7.40
N PRO A 105 -9.21 -2.62 7.72
CA PRO A 105 -9.03 -1.26 7.21
C PRO A 105 -7.79 -0.59 7.80
N TRP A 106 -7.68 0.75 7.70
CA TRP A 106 -6.55 1.46 8.28
C TRP A 106 -6.59 1.31 9.81
N PRO A 107 -5.56 0.70 10.42
CA PRO A 107 -5.60 0.38 11.85
C PRO A 107 -5.02 1.48 12.73
N GLY A 108 -4.55 2.57 12.15
CA GLY A 108 -3.78 3.59 12.85
C GLY A 108 -2.29 3.41 12.62
N SER A 109 -1.55 4.50 12.84
CA SER A 109 -0.13 4.54 12.48
C SER A 109 0.70 3.54 13.28
N ASP A 110 0.50 3.48 14.61
CA ASP A 110 1.33 2.61 15.42
C ASP A 110 1.13 1.14 15.08
N ALA A 111 -0.11 0.72 14.95
CA ALA A 111 -0.41 -0.68 14.61
C ALA A 111 0.11 -1.04 13.23
N PHE A 112 0.00 -0.11 12.26
CA PHE A 112 0.50 -0.35 10.92
C PHE A 112 2.02 -0.51 10.92
N VAL A 113 2.73 0.44 11.53
CA VAL A 113 4.19 0.40 11.58
C VAL A 113 4.67 -0.88 12.27
N GLU A 114 4.04 -1.24 13.38
CA GLU A 114 4.39 -2.44 14.14
C GLU A 114 4.23 -3.70 13.29
N ALA A 115 3.13 -3.79 12.55
CA ALA A 115 2.87 -4.94 11.68
C ALA A 115 3.92 -5.06 10.57
N ILE A 116 4.29 -3.94 9.96
CA ILE A 116 5.29 -3.95 8.89
C ILE A 116 6.67 -4.31 9.45
N GLU A 117 7.04 -3.73 10.59
CA GLU A 117 8.35 -4.02 11.18
C GLU A 117 8.48 -5.48 11.58
N ARG A 118 7.38 -6.10 11.99
CA ARG A 118 7.35 -7.53 12.27
C ARG A 118 7.62 -8.35 10.99
N GLN A 119 7.03 -7.94 9.87
CA GLN A 119 7.27 -8.60 8.59
C GLN A 119 8.71 -8.43 8.12
N ILE A 120 9.28 -7.25 8.31
CA ILE A 120 10.68 -7.00 7.99
C ILE A 120 11.57 -7.94 8.79
N ALA A 121 11.33 -8.07 10.10
CA ALA A 121 12.13 -8.92 10.96
C ALA A 121 12.07 -10.39 10.52
N GLN A 122 10.92 -10.84 10.03
CA GLN A 122 10.73 -12.24 9.63
C GLN A 122 11.25 -12.55 8.24
N HIS A 123 11.21 -11.57 7.32
CA HIS A 123 11.42 -11.87 5.89
C HIS A 123 12.52 -11.06 5.23
N ALA A 124 13.03 -10.02 5.85
CA ALA A 124 14.01 -9.12 5.24
C ALA A 124 15.23 -8.86 6.12
N ALA A 125 15.25 -9.40 7.31
CA ALA A 125 16.38 -9.18 8.24
C ALA A 125 17.57 -10.04 7.91
#